data_54af96143e8a15545508461fc587809d
#
_entry.id   54af96143e8a15545508461fc587809d
#
_cell.length_a   1.000
_cell.length_b   1.000
_cell.length_c   1.000
_cell.angle_alpha   90.00
_cell.angle_beta   90.00
_cell.angle_gamma   90.00
#
_symmetry.space_group_name_H-M   'P 1'
#
loop_
_entity.id
_entity.type
_entity.pdbx_description
1 polymer ?
#
loop_
_entity_poly.entity_id
_entity_poly.type
_entity_poly.pdbx_seq_one_letter_code
_entity_poly.pdbx_strand_id
1 'polypeptide(L)'
;MLQHARRPKGGEKPASPSPLPFYHFEGSITLRITEVLKHGRENATRADVLAAKLETTPRGLRSLIMKARDAGEIILYAPGGYGGYFLPSDDPETAQKEMAAFYHVQAARCKHGLKSIAPVARKLGIPLGQMDLDNYL
;
A
#
# COMPACT_ATOMS: atom_id res chain seq x y z
N MET A 1 -8.28 2.89 -36.10
CA MET A 1 -8.22 2.92 -35.89
C MET A 1 -7.90 2.85 -35.48
N LEU A 2 -7.98 2.80 -35.21
CA LEU A 2 -7.81 2.68 -34.70
C LEU A 2 -7.64 2.47 -34.14
N GLN A 3 -7.73 2.45 -33.94
CA GLN A 3 -7.78 2.29 -33.50
C GLN A 3 -7.56 2.15 -32.89
N HIS A 4 -7.49 2.23 -32.89
CA HIS A 4 -7.31 2.24 -32.50
C HIS A 4 -7.39 2.24 -32.05
N ALA A 5 -7.52 2.27 -31.91
CA ALA A 5 -7.81 2.33 -31.59
C ALA A 5 -7.75 2.58 -31.13
N ARG A 6 -7.68 2.84 -31.18
CA ARG A 6 -7.66 3.12 -31.02
C ARG A 6 -7.86 3.35 -30.53
N ARG A 7 -8.01 3.58 -30.24
CA ARG A 7 -8.23 3.82 -30.02
C ARG A 7 -8.67 4.03 -29.66
N PRO A 8 -8.83 4.33 -29.52
CA PRO A 8 -9.25 4.55 -29.33
C PRO A 8 -9.33 4.90 -28.92
N LYS A 9 -9.70 5.06 -28.72
CA LYS A 9 -9.98 5.25 -28.41
C LYS A 9 -10.31 5.25 -27.80
N GLY A 10 -10.31 5.37 -27.73
CA GLY A 10 -10.87 5.28 -27.25
C GLY A 10 -11.09 4.98 -26.68
N GLY A 11 -11.21 4.95 -26.71
CA GLY A 11 -11.62 4.61 -26.37
C GLY A 11 -11.66 4.11 -26.01
N GLU A 12 -11.74 3.95 -26.17
CA GLU A 12 -11.74 3.49 -26.03
C GLU A 12 -11.56 2.93 -25.63
N LYS A 13 -11.73 2.63 -25.90
CA LYS A 13 -11.47 2.15 -25.72
C LYS A 13 -11.78 1.47 -25.39
N PRO A 14 -12.07 1.09 -25.69
CA PRO A 14 -12.22 0.47 -25.47
C PRO A 14 -12.37 -0.30 -25.23
N ALA A 15 -12.94 -0.80 -25.49
CA ALA A 15 -12.89 -1.35 -25.37
C ALA A 15 -12.54 -2.21 -25.10
N SER A 16 -12.23 -2.45 -25.27
CA SER A 16 -11.74 -3.00 -25.02
C SER A 16 -11.36 -3.52 -24.67
N PRO A 17 -11.56 -3.93 -24.86
CA PRO A 17 -10.92 -4.21 -24.46
C PRO A 17 -10.11 -4.26 -24.17
N SER A 18 -9.83 -3.94 -24.39
CA SER A 18 -9.03 -3.62 -24.22
C SER A 18 -8.43 -3.46 -23.83
N PRO A 19 -8.40 -3.38 -23.87
CA PRO A 19 -7.73 -3.09 -23.23
C PRO A 19 -7.34 -2.53 -22.54
N LEU A 20 -7.29 -2.52 -22.42
CA LEU A 20 -6.92 -2.06 -21.57
C LEU A 20 -6.93 -1.02 -20.65
N PRO A 21 -7.68 -0.43 -20.11
CA PRO A 21 -7.24 0.70 -19.34
C PRO A 21 -6.65 0.28 -18.02
N PHE A 22 -5.40 0.63 -17.84
CA PHE A 22 -4.59 0.20 -16.74
C PHE A 22 -5.10 0.65 -15.39
N TYR A 23 -5.56 1.89 -15.29
CA TYR A 23 -6.08 2.41 -14.02
C TYR A 23 -7.36 1.70 -13.62
N HIS A 24 -8.13 1.26 -14.59
CA HIS A 24 -9.34 0.49 -14.35
C HIS A 24 -8.98 -0.86 -13.73
N PHE A 25 -7.94 -1.48 -14.26
CA PHE A 25 -7.42 -2.74 -13.76
C PHE A 25 -6.86 -2.57 -12.34
N GLU A 26 -6.19 -1.46 -12.07
CA GLU A 26 -5.66 -1.18 -10.73
C GLU A 26 -6.78 -1.05 -9.70
N GLY A 27 -7.88 -0.43 -10.08
CA GLY A 27 -9.06 -0.36 -9.21
C GLY A 27 -9.58 -1.74 -8.85
N SER A 28 -9.63 -2.63 -9.82
CA SER A 28 -10.06 -4.01 -9.58
C SER A 28 -9.11 -4.73 -8.64
N ILE A 29 -7.80 -4.52 -8.78
CA ILE A 29 -6.81 -5.14 -7.90
C ILE A 29 -6.97 -4.63 -6.47
N THR A 30 -7.19 -3.33 -6.31
CA THR A 30 -7.39 -2.74 -4.99
C THR A 30 -8.60 -3.36 -4.31
N LEU A 31 -9.70 -3.52 -5.03
CA LEU A 31 -10.88 -4.17 -4.50
C LEU A 31 -10.60 -5.61 -4.09
N ARG A 32 -9.83 -6.34 -4.91
CA ARG A 32 -9.51 -7.72 -4.60
C ARG A 32 -8.72 -7.83 -3.30
N ILE A 33 -7.78 -6.93 -3.07
CA ILE A 33 -6.98 -6.95 -1.85
C ILE A 33 -7.87 -6.76 -0.63
N THR A 34 -8.75 -5.77 -0.65
CA THR A 34 -9.62 -5.50 0.49
C THR A 34 -10.64 -6.61 0.70
N GLU A 35 -11.03 -7.31 -0.37
CA GLU A 35 -11.95 -8.44 -0.24
C GLU A 35 -11.28 -9.68 0.34
N VAL A 36 -9.98 -9.85 0.06
CA VAL A 36 -9.24 -11.02 0.52
C VAL A 36 -8.77 -10.87 1.97
N LEU A 37 -8.43 -9.63 2.36
CA LEU A 37 -7.95 -9.37 3.72
C LEU A 37 -9.10 -9.42 4.72
N LYS A 38 -8.75 -9.88 5.92
CA LYS A 38 -9.72 -10.01 6.99
C LYS A 38 -9.54 -8.90 8.00
N HIS A 39 -10.56 -8.67 8.80
CA HIS A 39 -10.56 -7.63 9.81
C HIS A 39 -9.98 -8.14 11.12
N GLY A 40 -9.12 -7.33 11.74
CA GLY A 40 -8.54 -7.63 13.02
C GLY A 40 -7.20 -8.32 12.94
N ARG A 41 -6.32 -7.97 13.89
CA ARG A 41 -4.96 -8.51 13.91
C ARG A 41 -4.95 -10.03 14.06
N GLU A 42 -5.90 -10.58 14.81
CA GLU A 42 -5.97 -12.02 15.02
C GLU A 42 -6.26 -12.79 13.74
N ASN A 43 -6.75 -12.10 12.73
CA ASN A 43 -7.08 -12.70 11.44
C ASN A 43 -6.08 -12.28 10.34
N ALA A 44 -4.90 -11.80 10.72
CA ALA A 44 -3.89 -11.36 9.78
C ALA A 44 -3.48 -12.49 8.83
N THR A 45 -3.25 -12.14 7.57
CA THR A 45 -2.85 -13.10 6.55
C THR A 45 -1.36 -12.89 6.26
N ARG A 46 -0.58 -13.96 6.36
CA ARG A 46 0.86 -13.89 6.07
C ARG A 46 1.09 -13.47 4.64
N ALA A 47 2.21 -12.80 4.43
CA ALA A 47 2.53 -12.24 3.12
C ALA A 47 2.60 -13.31 2.03
N ASP A 48 3.21 -14.47 2.34
CA ASP A 48 3.32 -15.54 1.35
C ASP A 48 1.95 -16.12 0.99
N VAL A 49 1.09 -16.28 1.97
CA VAL A 49 -0.28 -16.78 1.74
C VAL A 49 -1.09 -15.77 0.93
N LEU A 50 -0.97 -14.49 1.28
CA LEU A 50 -1.70 -13.45 0.58
C LEU A 50 -1.22 -13.33 -0.88
N ALA A 51 0.09 -13.40 -1.10
CA ALA A 51 0.63 -13.37 -2.45
C ALA A 51 0.08 -14.51 -3.29
N ALA A 52 0.00 -15.70 -2.71
CA ALA A 52 -0.55 -16.87 -3.42
C ALA A 52 -2.03 -16.67 -3.75
N LYS A 53 -2.80 -16.13 -2.82
CA LYS A 53 -4.22 -15.87 -3.06
C LYS A 53 -4.45 -14.86 -4.18
N LEU A 54 -3.55 -13.91 -4.32
CA LEU A 54 -3.64 -12.87 -5.34
C LEU A 54 -2.86 -13.24 -6.60
N GLU A 55 -2.31 -14.46 -6.65
CA GLU A 55 -1.57 -14.97 -7.80
C GLU A 55 -0.43 -14.05 -8.20
N THR A 56 0.34 -13.63 -7.20
CA THR A 56 1.47 -12.74 -7.44
C THR A 56 2.68 -13.19 -6.60
N THR A 57 3.79 -12.49 -6.79
CA THR A 57 5.02 -12.74 -6.04
C THR A 57 5.04 -11.87 -4.78
N PRO A 58 5.94 -12.15 -3.81
CA PRO A 58 6.07 -11.24 -2.65
C PRO A 58 6.38 -9.81 -3.05
N ARG A 59 7.19 -9.62 -4.08
CA ARG A 59 7.49 -8.28 -4.57
C ARG A 59 6.26 -7.63 -5.19
N GLY A 60 5.51 -8.38 -5.98
CA GLY A 60 4.27 -7.89 -6.56
C GLY A 60 3.24 -7.54 -5.49
N LEU A 61 3.19 -8.36 -4.42
CA LEU A 61 2.30 -8.08 -3.33
C LEU A 61 2.60 -6.73 -2.67
N ARG A 62 3.89 -6.45 -2.41
CA ARG A 62 4.25 -5.17 -1.79
C ARG A 62 3.84 -4.00 -2.67
N SER A 63 3.99 -4.15 -3.99
CA SER A 63 3.56 -3.12 -4.93
C SER A 63 2.05 -2.92 -4.87
N LEU A 64 1.29 -4.00 -4.83
CA LEU A 64 -0.17 -3.93 -4.75
C LEU A 64 -0.64 -3.28 -3.45
N ILE A 65 0.00 -3.64 -2.34
CA ILE A 65 -0.32 -3.04 -1.04
C ILE A 65 -0.06 -1.53 -1.07
N MET A 66 1.08 -1.13 -1.64
CA MET A 66 1.43 0.27 -1.74
C MET A 66 0.41 1.05 -2.57
N LYS A 67 0.00 0.49 -3.70
CA LYS A 67 -1.01 1.13 -4.55
C LYS A 67 -2.34 1.25 -3.85
N ALA A 68 -2.73 0.22 -3.10
CA ALA A 68 -3.98 0.26 -2.35
C ALA A 68 -3.94 1.36 -1.29
N ARG A 69 -2.81 1.49 -0.59
CA ARG A 69 -2.65 2.54 0.41
C ARG A 69 -2.66 3.92 -0.22
N ASP A 70 -2.04 4.07 -1.39
CA ASP A 70 -2.07 5.33 -2.13
C ASP A 70 -3.49 5.71 -2.53
N ALA A 71 -4.33 4.72 -2.74
CA ALA A 71 -5.73 4.94 -3.08
C ALA A 71 -6.60 5.24 -1.84
N GLY A 72 -6.00 5.22 -0.64
CA GLY A 72 -6.71 5.57 0.58
C GLY A 72 -7.12 4.38 1.44
N GLU A 73 -6.75 3.16 1.05
CA GLU A 73 -7.10 1.98 1.83
C GLU A 73 -6.20 1.86 3.06
N ILE A 74 -6.79 1.47 4.17
CA ILE A 74 -6.04 1.26 5.41
C ILE A 74 -5.73 -0.23 5.51
N ILE A 75 -4.48 -0.57 5.21
CA ILE A 75 -4.00 -1.94 5.29
C ILE A 75 -2.87 -1.97 6.32
N LEU A 76 -3.10 -2.71 7.40
CA LEU A 76 -2.18 -2.78 8.52
C LEU A 76 -1.28 -4.01 8.40
N TYR A 77 -0.20 -4.01 9.15
CA TYR A 77 0.74 -5.12 9.16
C TYR A 77 1.21 -5.39 10.58
N ALA A 78 1.18 -6.64 10.99
CA ALA A 78 1.71 -7.08 12.27
C ALA A 78 2.91 -7.99 12.00
N PRO A 79 4.06 -7.71 12.63
CA PRO A 79 5.24 -8.57 12.47
C PRO A 79 5.11 -9.84 13.29
N GLY A 80 6.00 -10.80 13.01
CA GLY A 80 6.07 -12.04 13.79
C GLY A 80 5.52 -13.24 13.06
N GLY A 81 5.61 -14.40 13.71
CA GLY A 81 5.21 -15.67 13.10
C GLY A 81 3.74 -15.78 12.83
N TYR A 82 2.92 -15.12 13.63
CA TYR A 82 1.46 -15.09 13.43
C TYR A 82 1.03 -13.75 12.86
N GLY A 83 1.97 -12.99 12.31
CA GLY A 83 1.68 -11.68 11.76
C GLY A 83 1.25 -11.75 10.31
N GLY A 84 1.15 -10.57 9.71
CA GLY A 84 0.77 -10.43 8.32
C GLY A 84 -0.07 -9.20 8.12
N TYR A 85 -0.74 -9.14 6.98
CA TYR A 85 -1.57 -8.00 6.62
C TYR A 85 -3.01 -8.21 7.06
N PHE A 86 -3.66 -7.13 7.47
CA PHE A 86 -5.05 -7.20 7.91
C PHE A 86 -5.71 -5.84 7.79
N LEU A 87 -7.03 -5.83 7.78
CA LEU A 87 -7.81 -4.60 7.83
C LEU A 87 -8.14 -4.27 9.28
N PRO A 88 -8.39 -3.00 9.62
CA PRO A 88 -8.76 -2.66 10.99
C PRO A 88 -9.96 -3.48 11.47
N SER A 89 -9.97 -3.77 12.77
CA SER A 89 -11.05 -4.53 13.39
C SER A 89 -12.40 -3.86 13.17
N ASP A 90 -13.46 -4.65 13.17
CA ASP A 90 -14.82 -4.11 13.12
C ASP A 90 -15.20 -3.38 14.39
N ASP A 91 -14.53 -3.68 15.51
CA ASP A 91 -14.73 -2.97 16.75
C ASP A 91 -13.95 -1.65 16.71
N PRO A 92 -14.62 -0.48 16.81
CA PRO A 92 -13.93 0.81 16.63
C PRO A 92 -12.80 1.04 17.62
N GLU A 93 -12.95 0.61 18.87
CA GLU A 93 -11.92 0.82 19.88
C GLU A 93 -10.69 -0.03 19.58
N THR A 94 -10.90 -1.29 19.21
CA THR A 94 -9.80 -2.18 18.83
C THR A 94 -9.12 -1.68 17.55
N ALA A 95 -9.90 -1.23 16.58
CA ALA A 95 -9.37 -0.70 15.33
C ALA A 95 -8.45 0.49 15.59
N GLN A 96 -8.85 1.37 16.48
CA GLN A 96 -8.02 2.54 16.81
C GLN A 96 -6.69 2.12 17.41
N LYS A 97 -6.70 1.13 18.30
CA LYS A 97 -5.46 0.64 18.89
C LYS A 97 -4.56 -0.01 17.85
N GLU A 98 -5.14 -0.76 16.93
CA GLU A 98 -4.38 -1.41 15.87
C GLU A 98 -3.75 -0.38 14.93
N MET A 99 -4.51 0.63 14.55
CA MET A 99 -3.99 1.69 13.68
C MET A 99 -2.92 2.51 14.38
N ALA A 100 -3.10 2.81 15.66
CA ALA A 100 -2.10 3.56 16.42
C ALA A 100 -0.79 2.77 16.54
N ALA A 101 -0.88 1.48 16.81
CA ALA A 101 0.32 0.63 16.91
C ALA A 101 1.07 0.61 15.58
N PHE A 102 0.35 0.45 14.48
CA PHE A 102 0.97 0.46 13.16
C PHE A 102 1.63 1.80 12.87
N TYR A 103 0.92 2.89 13.15
CA TYR A 103 1.46 4.23 12.94
C TYR A 103 2.76 4.44 13.69
N HIS A 104 2.81 4.06 14.96
CA HIS A 104 4.00 4.30 15.78
C HIS A 104 5.21 3.52 15.27
N VAL A 105 4.99 2.28 14.83
CA VAL A 105 6.09 1.48 14.28
C VAL A 105 6.61 2.11 12.98
N GLN A 106 5.72 2.50 12.09
CA GLN A 106 6.14 3.09 10.82
C GLN A 106 6.80 4.44 11.00
N ALA A 107 6.27 5.26 11.91
CA ALA A 107 6.86 6.57 12.20
C ALA A 107 8.27 6.41 12.77
N ALA A 108 8.48 5.42 13.65
CA ALA A 108 9.80 5.16 14.21
C ALA A 108 10.80 4.75 13.12
N ARG A 109 10.35 3.94 12.17
CA ARG A 109 11.20 3.54 11.05
C ARG A 109 11.59 4.74 10.19
N CYS A 110 10.66 5.63 9.93
CA CYS A 110 10.94 6.84 9.15
C CYS A 110 11.95 7.73 9.87
N LYS A 111 11.79 7.93 11.18
CA LYS A 111 12.72 8.72 11.97
C LYS A 111 14.11 8.10 11.94
N HIS A 112 14.20 6.79 12.07
CA HIS A 112 15.48 6.10 12.03
C HIS A 112 16.15 6.28 10.67
N GLY A 113 15.38 6.20 9.59
CA GLY A 113 15.90 6.44 8.26
C GLY A 113 16.43 7.85 8.09
N LEU A 114 15.69 8.84 8.60
CA LEU A 114 16.14 10.23 8.56
C LEU A 114 17.46 10.42 9.32
N LYS A 115 17.59 9.77 10.47
CA LYS A 115 18.84 9.85 11.23
C LYS A 115 20.02 9.29 10.45
N SER A 116 19.81 8.23 9.69
CA SER A 116 20.90 7.60 8.95
C SER A 116 21.40 8.47 7.81
N ILE A 117 20.57 9.34 7.24
CA ILE A 117 20.97 10.24 6.16
C ILE A 117 21.41 11.62 6.67
N ALA A 118 21.27 11.88 7.97
CA ALA A 118 21.61 13.19 8.53
C ALA A 118 23.06 13.61 8.26
N PRO A 119 24.07 12.73 8.42
CA PRO A 119 25.45 13.14 8.10
C PRO A 119 25.62 13.52 6.63
N VAL A 120 24.96 12.80 5.74
CA VAL A 120 25.03 13.10 4.30
C VAL A 120 24.34 14.42 4.01
N ALA A 121 23.19 14.66 4.61
CA ALA A 121 22.47 15.91 4.42
C ALA A 121 23.30 17.12 4.86
N ARG A 122 23.97 16.99 6.01
CA ARG A 122 24.84 18.07 6.50
C ARG A 122 25.98 18.35 5.53
N LYS A 123 26.56 17.28 4.97
CA LYS A 123 27.65 17.43 4.01
C LYS A 123 27.20 18.14 2.75
N LEU A 124 25.96 17.89 2.33
CA LEU A 124 25.38 18.49 1.14
C LEU A 124 24.75 19.86 1.39
N GLY A 125 24.68 20.30 2.65
CA GLY A 125 24.04 21.56 2.99
C GLY A 125 22.51 21.54 2.93
N ILE A 126 21.92 20.36 3.04
CA ILE A 126 20.46 20.23 3.02
C ILE A 126 19.92 20.43 4.43
N PRO A 127 18.95 21.35 4.64
CA PRO A 127 18.39 21.58 5.96
C PRO A 127 17.59 20.36 6.43
N LEU A 128 17.94 19.85 7.62
CA LEU A 128 17.26 18.66 8.18
C LEU A 128 15.83 18.94 8.62
N GLY A 129 15.54 20.19 8.99
CA GLY A 129 14.18 20.56 9.40
C GLY A 129 13.14 20.39 8.33
N GLN A 130 13.54 20.38 7.06
CA GLN A 130 12.61 20.16 5.96
C GLN A 130 12.31 18.70 5.73
N MET A 131 12.96 17.82 6.47
CA MET A 131 12.72 16.39 6.40
C MET A 131 11.90 15.91 7.59
N ASP A 132 11.22 16.84 8.24
CA ASP A 132 10.33 16.49 9.34
C ASP A 132 9.12 15.74 8.78
N LEU A 133 8.82 14.61 9.41
CA LEU A 133 7.72 13.76 8.98
C LEU A 133 6.39 14.52 8.96
N ASP A 134 6.21 15.43 9.90
CA ASP A 134 4.97 16.19 10.02
C ASP A 134 4.71 17.04 8.78
N ASN A 135 5.73 17.38 8.02
CA ASN A 135 5.57 18.19 6.80
C ASN A 135 5.00 17.36 5.65
N TYR A 136 4.93 16.06 5.78
CA TYR A 136 4.46 15.16 4.72
C TYR A 136 3.13 14.52 5.08
N LEU A 137 2.60 14.85 6.22
CA LEU A 137 1.30 14.38 6.67
C LEU A 137 0.29 15.52 6.70
#